data_1cae04c53df5a7401e4d36f217e4c6b1
#
_entry.id   1cae04c53df5a7401e4d36f217e4c6b1
#
_cell.length_a   1.000
_cell.length_b   1.000
_cell.length_c   1.000
_cell.angle_alpha   90.00
_cell.angle_beta   90.00
_cell.angle_gamma   90.00
#
_symmetry.space_group_name_H-M   'P 1'
#
loop_
_entity.id
_entity.type
_entity.pdbx_description
1 polymer ?
#
loop_
_entity_poly.entity_id
_entity_poly.type
_entity_poly.pdbx_seq_one_letter_code
_entity_poly.pdbx_strand_id
1 'polypeptide(L)'
;KEMEELTSCKTAIENCKTSGTFAIAHLYKEEKAMDMHIHDCYEIYYSICGGKQFLIDNCFYTIAPGDLFIINQYESHKLTQIDNSVHERIVLSVAPDFMKLISTKETDLSFCFTHRSAPFSHKLSLNK
;
A
#
# COMPACT_ATOMS: atom_id res chain seq x y z
N LYS A 1 17.04 5.65 -19.23
CA LYS A 1 17.38 5.32 -17.83
C LYS A 1 16.54 4.12 -17.40
N GLU A 2 17.18 3.00 -17.17
CA GLU A 2 16.46 1.85 -16.66
C GLU A 2 15.85 2.21 -15.29
N MET A 3 14.58 1.84 -15.10
CA MET A 3 13.97 1.97 -13.79
C MET A 3 14.59 0.92 -12.87
N GLU A 4 15.16 1.38 -11.77
CA GLU A 4 15.68 0.48 -10.75
C GLU A 4 14.53 -0.27 -10.11
N GLU A 5 14.63 -1.59 -10.08
CA GLU A 5 13.63 -2.42 -9.43
C GLU A 5 13.73 -2.25 -7.91
N LEU A 6 12.69 -1.69 -7.31
CA LEU A 6 12.63 -1.51 -5.87
C LEU A 6 12.15 -2.81 -5.23
N THR A 7 13.00 -3.41 -4.40
CA THR A 7 12.78 -4.71 -3.79
C THR A 7 12.39 -4.65 -2.31
N SER A 8 12.23 -3.46 -1.75
CA SER A 8 11.77 -3.29 -0.37
C SER A 8 10.85 -2.08 -0.23
N CYS A 9 9.87 -2.19 0.68
CA CYS A 9 8.99 -1.07 1.01
C CYS A 9 9.75 0.12 1.57
N LYS A 10 10.77 -0.14 2.38
CA LYS A 10 11.58 0.92 2.98
C LYS A 10 12.27 1.77 1.91
N THR A 11 12.89 1.13 0.93
CA THR A 11 13.55 1.83 -0.18
C THR A 11 12.54 2.61 -1.02
N ALA A 12 11.36 2.03 -1.27
CA ALA A 12 10.29 2.70 -2.02
C ALA A 12 9.81 3.96 -1.31
N ILE A 13 9.61 3.90 0.00
CA ILE A 13 9.18 5.05 0.80
C ILE A 13 10.25 6.15 0.81
N GLU A 14 11.52 5.77 0.97
CA GLU A 14 12.62 6.73 0.92
C GLU A 14 12.71 7.41 -0.44
N ASN A 15 12.54 6.67 -1.53
CA ASN A 15 12.50 7.23 -2.87
C ASN A 15 11.30 8.16 -3.08
N CYS A 16 10.14 7.78 -2.57
CA CYS A 16 8.95 8.62 -2.63
C CYS A 16 9.17 9.95 -1.92
N LYS A 17 9.74 9.93 -0.72
CA LYS A 17 10.05 11.14 0.04
C LYS A 17 11.08 12.02 -0.67
N THR A 18 12.13 11.43 -1.19
CA THR A 18 13.21 12.15 -1.88
C THR A 18 12.72 12.78 -3.16
N SER A 19 11.95 12.08 -3.97
CA SER A 19 11.42 12.60 -5.23
C SER A 19 10.24 13.56 -5.04
N GLY A 20 9.50 13.42 -3.94
CA GLY A 20 8.26 14.17 -3.71
C GLY A 20 7.13 13.77 -4.65
N THR A 21 7.23 12.61 -5.30
CA THR A 21 6.26 12.13 -6.29
C THR A 21 5.66 10.79 -5.88
N PHE A 22 6.14 9.70 -6.44
CA PHE A 22 5.67 8.36 -6.13
C PHE A 22 6.80 7.35 -6.25
N ALA A 23 6.58 6.15 -5.71
CA ALA A 23 7.46 5.01 -5.92
C ALA A 23 6.64 3.74 -6.03
N ILE A 24 7.08 2.80 -6.86
CA ILE A 24 6.46 1.49 -7.01
C ILE A 24 7.48 0.43 -6.62
N ALA A 25 7.07 -0.49 -5.76
CA ALA A 25 7.87 -1.65 -5.40
C ALA A 25 7.12 -2.92 -5.80
N HIS A 26 7.80 -3.81 -6.52
CA HIS A 26 7.31 -5.16 -6.81
C HIS A 26 8.08 -6.12 -5.89
N LEU A 27 7.38 -6.70 -4.93
CA LEU A 27 7.97 -7.49 -3.86
C LEU A 27 7.50 -8.94 -3.99
N TYR A 28 8.43 -9.88 -3.87
CA TYR A 28 8.11 -11.32 -3.99
C TYR A 28 8.96 -12.18 -3.05
N LYS A 29 9.72 -11.57 -2.17
CA LYS A 29 10.47 -12.32 -1.16
C LYS A 29 9.57 -12.72 0.00
N GLU A 30 9.89 -13.86 0.62
CA GLU A 30 9.34 -14.19 1.93
C GLU A 30 9.68 -13.06 2.90
N GLU A 31 8.65 -12.56 3.58
CA GLU A 31 8.87 -11.63 4.68
C GLU A 31 8.53 -12.30 5.99
N LYS A 32 9.40 -12.13 6.95
CA LYS A 32 9.08 -12.42 8.35
C LYS A 32 8.06 -11.38 8.82
N ALA A 33 7.30 -11.73 9.86
CA ALA A 33 6.38 -10.77 10.46
C ALA A 33 7.08 -9.43 10.67
N MET A 34 6.50 -8.37 10.12
CA MET A 34 7.07 -7.03 10.20
C MET A 34 6.49 -6.28 11.39
N ASP A 35 7.25 -5.32 11.90
CA ASP A 35 6.77 -4.42 12.93
C ASP A 35 5.72 -3.47 12.37
N MET A 36 4.85 -2.97 13.26
CA MET A 36 3.90 -1.92 12.91
C MET A 36 4.67 -0.69 12.41
N HIS A 37 4.23 -0.12 11.30
CA HIS A 37 4.85 1.07 10.76
C HIS A 37 3.82 2.09 10.28
N ILE A 38 4.24 3.35 10.22
CA ILE A 38 3.44 4.49 9.84
C ILE A 38 4.23 5.32 8.83
N HIS A 39 3.57 5.76 7.77
CA HIS A 39 4.19 6.62 6.75
C HIS A 39 3.40 7.91 6.56
N ASP A 40 4.04 8.92 6.00
CA ASP A 40 3.41 10.18 5.63
C ASP A 40 3.02 10.23 4.15
N CYS A 41 2.94 9.09 3.48
CA CYS A 41 2.46 8.98 2.11
C CYS A 41 1.22 8.08 2.04
N TYR A 42 0.48 8.22 0.95
CA TYR A 42 -0.59 7.28 0.62
C TYR A 42 0.02 5.98 0.11
N GLU A 43 -0.57 4.85 0.46
CA GLU A 43 -0.12 3.54 -0.01
C GLU A 43 -1.27 2.77 -0.65
N ILE A 44 -0.99 2.19 -1.81
CA ILE A 44 -1.88 1.22 -2.44
C ILE A 44 -1.11 -0.09 -2.52
N TYR A 45 -1.66 -1.12 -1.90
CA TYR A 45 -1.07 -2.43 -1.81
C TYR A 45 -1.93 -3.41 -2.61
N TYR A 46 -1.33 -4.06 -3.60
CA TYR A 46 -2.02 -5.04 -4.44
C TYR A 46 -1.40 -6.42 -4.25
N SER A 47 -2.23 -7.39 -3.86
CA SER A 47 -1.79 -8.77 -3.64
C SER A 47 -1.88 -9.57 -4.93
N ILE A 48 -0.75 -10.15 -5.36
CA ILE A 48 -0.70 -11.06 -6.49
C ILE A 48 -0.85 -12.49 -5.98
N CYS A 49 -0.08 -12.88 -4.98
CA CYS A 49 -0.23 -14.18 -4.32
C CYS A 49 0.43 -14.19 -2.95
N GLY A 50 0.03 -15.12 -2.11
CA GLY A 50 0.60 -15.31 -0.77
C GLY A 50 0.09 -14.29 0.23
N GLY A 51 0.70 -14.29 1.43
CA GLY A 51 0.23 -13.51 2.56
C GLY A 51 -1.02 -14.11 3.18
N LYS A 52 -1.33 -13.76 4.43
CA LYS A 52 -2.52 -14.26 5.10
C LYS A 52 -3.37 -13.17 5.71
N GLN A 53 -2.75 -12.26 6.42
CA GLN A 53 -3.49 -11.27 7.18
C GLN A 53 -2.77 -9.94 7.25
N PHE A 54 -3.55 -8.87 7.11
CA PHE A 54 -3.10 -7.49 7.23
C PHE A 54 -3.85 -6.83 8.40
N LEU A 55 -3.13 -6.13 9.25
CA LEU A 55 -3.73 -5.27 10.27
C LEU A 55 -3.55 -3.82 9.83
N ILE A 56 -4.65 -3.12 9.62
CA ILE A 56 -4.65 -1.70 9.24
C ILE A 56 -5.58 -0.96 10.18
N ASP A 57 -5.06 0.00 10.92
CA ASP A 57 -5.82 0.85 11.85
C ASP A 57 -6.81 0.05 12.71
N ASN A 58 -6.30 -0.94 13.42
CA ASN A 58 -7.08 -1.84 14.30
C ASN A 58 -8.09 -2.76 13.58
N CYS A 59 -8.07 -2.82 12.25
CA CYS A 59 -8.91 -3.73 11.48
C CYS A 59 -8.07 -4.86 10.88
N PHE A 60 -8.49 -6.10 11.10
CA PHE A 60 -7.85 -7.26 10.50
C PHE A 60 -8.52 -7.62 9.18
N TYR A 61 -7.70 -7.86 8.17
CA TYR A 61 -8.15 -8.28 6.85
C TYR A 61 -7.42 -9.55 6.43
N THR A 62 -8.16 -10.51 5.88
CA THR A 62 -7.53 -11.62 5.16
C THR A 62 -7.04 -11.13 3.81
N ILE A 63 -5.95 -11.69 3.32
CA ILE A 63 -5.36 -11.34 2.03
C ILE A 63 -5.57 -12.50 1.06
N ALA A 64 -6.15 -12.20 -0.09
CA ALA A 64 -6.31 -13.14 -1.19
C ALA A 64 -5.75 -12.52 -2.48
N PRO A 65 -5.37 -13.35 -3.47
CA PRO A 65 -4.94 -12.83 -4.77
C PRO A 65 -6.00 -11.92 -5.40
N GLY A 66 -5.59 -10.76 -5.88
CA GLY A 66 -6.49 -9.75 -6.44
C GLY A 66 -7.03 -8.75 -5.44
N ASP A 67 -6.70 -8.88 -4.16
CA ASP A 67 -7.09 -7.88 -3.16
C ASP A 67 -6.20 -6.64 -3.25
N LEU A 68 -6.84 -5.49 -3.13
CA LEU A 68 -6.18 -4.19 -3.11
C LEU A 68 -6.51 -3.49 -1.80
N PHE A 69 -5.48 -2.94 -1.15
CA PHE A 69 -5.62 -2.22 0.11
C PHE A 69 -5.26 -0.76 -0.08
N ILE A 70 -6.07 0.12 0.49
CA ILE A 70 -5.89 1.57 0.47
C ILE A 70 -5.55 2.03 1.88
N ILE A 71 -4.35 2.58 2.06
CA ILE A 71 -3.82 2.99 3.35
C ILE A 71 -3.52 4.48 3.31
N ASN A 72 -4.13 5.23 4.24
CA ASN A 72 -3.96 6.66 4.33
C ASN A 72 -2.63 7.03 5.01
N GLN A 73 -2.26 8.30 4.90
CA GLN A 73 -1.14 8.87 5.67
C GLN A 73 -1.31 8.59 7.16
N TYR A 74 -0.19 8.29 7.82
CA TYR A 74 -0.12 8.08 9.28
C TYR A 74 -1.04 6.97 9.81
N GLU A 75 -1.59 6.16 8.93
CA GLU A 75 -2.41 5.02 9.31
C GLU A 75 -1.50 3.82 9.59
N SER A 76 -1.56 3.30 10.82
CA SER A 76 -0.72 2.18 11.23
C SER A 76 -1.10 0.90 10.50
N HIS A 77 -0.12 0.13 10.08
CA HIS A 77 -0.36 -1.13 9.37
C HIS A 77 0.82 -2.09 9.49
N LYS A 78 0.50 -3.38 9.44
CA LYS A 78 1.50 -4.45 9.35
C LYS A 78 0.88 -5.75 8.85
N LEU A 79 1.72 -6.59 8.25
CA LEU A 79 1.38 -7.99 7.98
C LEU A 79 1.52 -8.77 9.28
N THR A 80 0.45 -9.47 9.71
CA THR A 80 0.40 -10.12 11.01
C THR A 80 0.59 -11.62 10.94
N GLN A 81 0.19 -12.24 9.83
CA GLN A 81 0.39 -13.65 9.60
C GLN A 81 1.02 -13.83 8.23
N ILE A 82 2.20 -14.40 8.22
CA ILE A 82 2.97 -14.67 7.02
C ILE A 82 3.29 -16.17 7.04
N ASP A 83 2.93 -16.86 5.97
CA ASP A 83 3.35 -18.24 5.80
C ASP A 83 4.71 -18.28 5.11
N ASN A 84 5.28 -19.48 4.96
CA ASN A 84 6.58 -19.67 4.31
C ASN A 84 6.48 -19.66 2.77
N SER A 85 5.33 -19.25 2.23
CA SER A 85 5.15 -19.15 0.79
C SER A 85 5.63 -17.81 0.26
N VAL A 86 5.87 -17.76 -1.04
CA VAL A 86 6.18 -16.50 -1.73
C VAL A 86 4.99 -15.56 -1.59
N HIS A 87 5.24 -14.36 -1.12
CA HIS A 87 4.24 -13.30 -1.03
C HIS A 87 4.54 -12.26 -2.09
N GLU A 88 3.94 -12.43 -3.26
CA GLU A 88 4.11 -11.49 -4.37
C GLU A 88 3.07 -10.38 -4.28
N ARG A 89 3.55 -9.15 -4.34
CA ARG A 89 2.71 -7.96 -4.20
C ARG A 89 3.34 -6.75 -4.88
N ILE A 90 2.50 -5.79 -5.23
CA ILE A 90 2.92 -4.50 -5.75
C ILE A 90 2.48 -3.44 -4.74
N VAL A 91 3.40 -2.56 -4.37
CA VAL A 91 3.12 -1.45 -3.45
C VAL A 91 3.43 -0.15 -4.13
N LEU A 92 2.42 0.71 -4.24
CA LEU A 92 2.54 2.07 -4.76
C LEU A 92 2.48 3.04 -3.58
N SER A 93 3.52 3.85 -3.42
CA SER A 93 3.57 4.92 -2.44
C SER A 93 3.48 6.26 -3.16
N VAL A 94 2.60 7.15 -2.71
CA VAL A 94 2.36 8.44 -3.38
C VAL A 94 2.48 9.56 -2.37
N ALA A 95 3.34 10.54 -2.66
CA ALA A 95 3.48 11.73 -1.83
C ALA A 95 2.20 12.58 -1.92
N PRO A 96 1.71 13.13 -0.79
CA PRO A 96 0.45 13.89 -0.77
C PRO A 96 0.43 15.09 -1.72
N ASP A 97 1.52 15.83 -1.80
CA ASP A 97 1.60 16.98 -2.70
C ASP A 97 1.53 16.56 -4.17
N PHE A 98 2.13 15.41 -4.50
CA PHE A 98 2.03 14.86 -5.84
C PHE A 98 0.60 14.38 -6.16
N MET A 99 -0.06 13.74 -5.20
CA MET A 99 -1.46 13.34 -5.35
C MET A 99 -2.35 14.54 -5.64
N LYS A 100 -2.11 15.65 -4.94
CA LYS A 100 -2.84 16.90 -5.16
C LYS A 100 -2.53 17.49 -6.54
N LEU A 101 -1.27 17.43 -6.97
CA LEU A 101 -0.83 17.95 -8.26
C LEU A 101 -1.50 17.24 -9.44
N ILE A 102 -1.67 15.92 -9.35
CA ILE A 102 -2.27 15.10 -10.42
C ILE A 102 -3.80 15.02 -10.33
N SER A 103 -4.39 15.53 -9.26
CA SER A 103 -5.84 15.64 -9.14
C SER A 103 -6.37 16.76 -10.03
N THR A 104 -7.59 16.61 -10.52
CA THR A 104 -8.26 17.62 -11.34
C THR A 104 -9.36 18.31 -10.53
N LYS A 105 -9.93 19.37 -11.08
CA LYS A 105 -11.07 20.08 -10.47
C LYS A 105 -12.26 19.14 -10.27
N GLU A 106 -12.44 18.19 -11.17
CA GLU A 106 -13.57 17.24 -11.15
C GLU A 106 -13.26 15.98 -10.34
N THR A 107 -11.98 15.65 -10.16
CA THR A 107 -11.56 14.40 -9.52
C THR A 107 -10.44 14.63 -8.53
N ASP A 108 -10.76 14.51 -7.26
CA ASP A 108 -9.78 14.49 -6.17
C ASP A 108 -9.33 13.03 -5.95
N LEU A 109 -8.10 12.71 -6.37
CA LEU A 109 -7.57 11.36 -6.26
C LEU A 109 -7.26 10.94 -4.82
N SER A 110 -7.19 11.89 -3.88
CA SER A 110 -7.03 11.57 -2.46
C SER A 110 -8.36 11.19 -1.79
N PHE A 111 -9.48 11.37 -2.45
CA PHE A 111 -10.82 11.17 -1.89
C PHE A 111 -10.99 9.80 -1.25
N CYS A 112 -10.56 8.74 -1.93
CA CYS A 112 -10.69 7.37 -1.41
C CYS A 112 -9.86 7.10 -0.15
N PHE A 113 -8.85 7.92 0.12
CA PHE A 113 -8.03 7.82 1.32
C PHE A 113 -8.59 8.62 2.48
N THR A 114 -9.20 9.76 2.22
CA THR A 114 -9.56 10.76 3.23
C THR A 114 -11.04 10.82 3.56
N HIS A 115 -11.93 10.54 2.61
CA HIS A 115 -13.38 10.60 2.79
C HIS A 115 -13.91 9.20 3.06
N ARG A 116 -14.10 8.89 4.33
CA ARG A 116 -14.52 7.57 4.79
C ARG A 116 -15.83 7.67 5.54
N SER A 117 -16.89 7.14 4.95
CA SER A 117 -18.19 7.00 5.61
C SER A 117 -18.38 5.53 6.01
N ALA A 118 -19.11 5.30 7.11
CA ALA A 118 -19.41 3.94 7.53
C ALA A 118 -20.47 3.30 6.60
N PRO A 119 -20.36 1.99 6.23
CA PRO A 119 -19.25 1.12 6.56
C PRO A 119 -18.05 1.35 5.63
N PHE A 120 -16.86 1.37 6.19
CA PHE A 120 -15.64 1.56 5.43
C PHE A 120 -14.75 0.31 5.52
N SER A 121 -14.11 -0.05 4.43
CA SER A 121 -13.10 -1.11 4.37
C SER A 121 -11.86 -0.61 3.63
N HIS A 122 -10.68 -0.89 4.19
CA HIS A 122 -9.42 -0.64 3.50
C HIS A 122 -9.20 -1.58 2.32
N LYS A 123 -9.96 -2.70 2.29
CA LYS A 123 -9.79 -3.75 1.29
C LYS A 123 -10.84 -3.65 0.19
N LEU A 124 -10.38 -3.72 -1.04
CA LEU A 124 -11.19 -3.90 -2.23
C LEU A 124 -10.81 -5.26 -2.86
N SER A 125 -11.79 -6.12 -3.06
CA SER A 125 -11.59 -7.40 -3.72
C SER A 125 -11.84 -7.22 -5.21
N LEU A 126 -10.77 -7.28 -6.00
CA LEU A 126 -10.86 -7.10 -7.43
C LEU A 126 -11.05 -8.48 -8.08
N ASN A 127 -12.29 -8.92 -8.11
CA ASN A 127 -12.66 -10.17 -8.79
C ASN A 127 -12.81 -9.93 -10.29
N LYS A 128 -12.10 -10.73 -11.04
CA LYS A 128 -12.28 -10.79 -12.48
C LYS A 128 -13.05 -12.05 -12.88
#